data_bee233863d7bcd36c9f7dd002fc41304
#
_entry.id   bee233863d7bcd36c9f7dd002fc41304
#
_cell.length_a   1.000
_cell.length_b   1.000
_cell.length_c   1.000
_cell.angle_alpha   90.00
_cell.angle_beta   90.00
_cell.angle_gamma   90.00
#
_symmetry.space_group_name_H-M   'P 1'
#
loop_
_entity.id
_entity.type
_entity.pdbx_description
1 polymer ?
#
loop_
_entity_poly.entity_id
_entity_poly.type
_entity_poly.pdbx_seq_one_letter_code
_entity_poly.pdbx_strand_id
1 'polypeptide(L)'
;MRALKDIRIGTMVRAGAPNPAATVRALVKLGFESIEPFFWQTMDKDLPDLAAELRDAIGDADVTIDTLGMFGNPLEQSELDRKTLAGWQALIDHAHLFGAKTIAGFTGRIRGKPIEASLPRYVEVWGELSRRAADKGVRLAFENCAMEGNWASGDWNIAHNPDAWELMFDALPRENIGLEWEPCHQLVYLIDPIPQIHKWAPKFFHVHGKDATVRWDIVKTHGVFGKYPFVQMRTPGFGDTDWTRVISELRLAGYKGSIDIEGWHDPVYCEELEMTGQVRALDYLKTCRGGAEFVPDPEWWTSLRVPHRPPAGPLG
;
A
#
# COMPACT_ATOMS: atom_id res chain seq x y z
N MET A 1 11.44 -22.31 -16.05
CA MET A 1 10.28 -21.51 -16.44
C MET A 1 10.54 -20.04 -16.06
N ARG A 2 9.91 -19.08 -16.72
CA ARG A 2 10.03 -17.64 -16.36
C ARG A 2 9.14 -17.35 -15.14
N ALA A 3 9.64 -16.62 -14.16
CA ALA A 3 8.82 -16.20 -13.02
C ALA A 3 7.64 -15.32 -13.44
N LEU A 4 6.45 -15.55 -12.88
CA LEU A 4 5.27 -14.72 -13.07
C LEU A 4 5.31 -13.59 -12.04
N LYS A 5 5.86 -12.43 -12.43
CA LYS A 5 6.06 -11.27 -11.54
C LYS A 5 5.54 -9.97 -12.18
N ASP A 6 4.38 -10.04 -12.82
CA ASP A 6 3.67 -8.84 -13.30
C ASP A 6 3.14 -7.99 -12.12
N ILE A 7 2.69 -8.66 -11.05
CA ILE A 7 2.41 -8.10 -9.73
C ILE A 7 3.30 -8.86 -8.74
N ARG A 8 4.27 -8.19 -8.13
CA ARG A 8 5.18 -8.78 -7.15
C ARG A 8 4.48 -8.92 -5.80
N ILE A 9 4.80 -9.96 -5.04
CA ILE A 9 4.29 -10.14 -3.68
C ILE A 9 5.45 -9.95 -2.71
N GLY A 10 5.34 -8.94 -1.89
CA GLY A 10 6.37 -8.52 -0.95
C GLY A 10 5.86 -8.28 0.46
N THR A 11 6.61 -7.51 1.22
CA THR A 11 6.23 -7.11 2.57
C THR A 11 6.91 -5.80 3.00
N MET A 12 6.30 -5.13 3.96
CA MET A 12 6.86 -3.95 4.59
C MET A 12 8.03 -4.31 5.53
N VAL A 13 9.03 -3.45 5.59
CA VAL A 13 10.18 -3.57 6.49
C VAL A 13 10.41 -2.27 7.24
N ARG A 14 10.41 -2.33 8.57
CA ARG A 14 10.70 -1.15 9.41
C ARG A 14 12.15 -0.71 9.21
N ALA A 15 12.37 0.30 8.37
CA ALA A 15 13.69 0.81 8.00
C ALA A 15 14.44 1.45 9.19
N GLY A 16 13.70 2.04 10.15
CA GLY A 16 14.25 2.58 11.38
C GLY A 16 14.71 1.53 12.41
N ALA A 17 14.48 0.23 12.17
CA ALA A 17 14.93 -0.84 13.07
C ALA A 17 16.48 -0.88 13.17
N PRO A 18 17.03 -1.50 14.23
CA PRO A 18 18.48 -1.56 14.40
C PRO A 18 19.22 -2.26 13.25
N ASN A 19 18.63 -3.30 12.66
CA ASN A 19 19.25 -4.06 11.56
C ASN A 19 18.22 -4.46 10.48
N PRO A 20 17.74 -3.51 9.66
CA PRO A 20 16.77 -3.82 8.59
C PRO A 20 17.36 -4.74 7.51
N ALA A 21 18.67 -4.66 7.25
CA ALA A 21 19.34 -5.51 6.28
C ALA A 21 19.30 -7.01 6.67
N ALA A 22 19.37 -7.34 7.96
CA ALA A 22 19.21 -8.73 8.41
C ALA A 22 17.79 -9.24 8.15
N THR A 23 16.78 -8.41 8.38
CA THR A 23 15.38 -8.72 8.05
C THR A 23 15.22 -8.97 6.55
N VAL A 24 15.74 -8.07 5.71
CA VAL A 24 15.69 -8.22 4.25
C VAL A 24 16.37 -9.52 3.78
N ARG A 25 17.56 -9.85 4.30
CA ARG A 25 18.22 -11.13 3.98
C ARG A 25 17.36 -12.35 4.32
N ALA A 26 16.63 -12.31 5.43
CA ALA A 26 15.71 -13.38 5.80
C ALA A 26 14.52 -13.47 4.85
N LEU A 27 13.90 -12.32 4.51
CA LEU A 27 12.75 -12.23 3.61
C LEU A 27 13.09 -12.70 2.19
N VAL A 28 14.26 -12.35 1.67
CA VAL A 28 14.77 -12.85 0.38
C VAL A 28 14.81 -14.38 0.36
N LYS A 29 15.33 -15.00 1.43
CA LYS A 29 15.38 -16.49 1.53
C LYS A 29 14.00 -17.14 1.63
N LEU A 30 13.00 -16.42 2.16
CA LEU A 30 11.62 -16.87 2.26
C LEU A 30 10.85 -16.70 0.95
N GLY A 31 11.44 -16.03 -0.05
CA GLY A 31 10.88 -15.89 -1.39
C GLY A 31 9.97 -14.69 -1.59
N PHE A 32 10.06 -13.66 -0.75
CA PHE A 32 9.44 -12.37 -1.01
C PHE A 32 10.05 -11.72 -2.26
N GLU A 33 9.23 -11.04 -3.05
CA GLU A 33 9.60 -10.53 -4.39
C GLU A 33 9.72 -9.01 -4.43
N SER A 34 9.23 -8.34 -3.39
CA SER A 34 9.41 -6.90 -3.15
C SER A 34 9.56 -6.63 -1.65
N ILE A 35 10.14 -5.48 -1.36
CA ILE A 35 10.30 -4.97 0.00
C ILE A 35 9.89 -3.50 -0.02
N GLU A 36 9.08 -3.08 0.95
CA GLU A 36 8.79 -1.69 1.22
C GLU A 36 9.47 -1.25 2.52
N PRO A 37 10.63 -0.60 2.47
CA PRO A 37 11.24 0.04 3.63
C PRO A 37 10.41 1.24 4.08
N PHE A 38 10.00 1.28 5.36
CA PHE A 38 9.19 2.37 5.88
C PHE A 38 9.70 2.95 7.19
N PHE A 39 9.34 4.20 7.44
CA PHE A 39 9.61 4.95 8.66
C PHE A 39 8.30 5.41 9.31
N TRP A 40 8.31 5.43 10.65
CA TRP A 40 7.18 5.89 11.44
C TRP A 40 7.51 7.21 12.13
N GLN A 41 6.91 8.30 11.67
CA GLN A 41 7.01 9.69 12.15
C GLN A 41 8.39 10.32 12.07
N THR A 42 9.46 9.57 12.29
CA THR A 42 10.86 10.05 12.26
C THR A 42 11.71 9.17 11.38
N MET A 43 12.76 9.77 10.85
CA MET A 43 13.75 9.09 10.02
C MET A 43 15.15 9.45 10.54
N ASP A 44 15.71 8.54 11.34
CA ASP A 44 17.01 8.72 12.00
C ASP A 44 18.07 7.79 11.35
N LYS A 45 18.05 7.68 10.03
CA LYS A 45 18.99 6.88 9.23
C LYS A 45 19.63 7.72 8.13
N ASP A 46 20.89 7.48 7.86
CA ASP A 46 21.53 7.94 6.62
C ASP A 46 20.98 7.13 5.44
N LEU A 47 20.34 7.78 4.48
CA LEU A 47 19.66 7.10 3.38
C LEU A 47 20.62 6.48 2.36
N PRO A 48 21.75 7.11 1.97
CA PRO A 48 22.79 6.47 1.18
C PRO A 48 23.30 5.17 1.79
N ASP A 49 23.66 5.18 3.08
CA ASP A 49 24.15 3.99 3.79
C ASP A 49 23.07 2.91 3.86
N LEU A 50 21.85 3.26 4.23
CA LEU A 50 20.72 2.33 4.26
C LEU A 50 20.46 1.70 2.88
N ALA A 51 20.48 2.49 1.82
CA ALA A 51 20.28 1.98 0.46
C ALA A 51 21.36 0.99 0.05
N ALA A 52 22.62 1.26 0.44
CA ALA A 52 23.73 0.33 0.20
C ALA A 52 23.57 -0.98 0.98
N GLU A 53 23.21 -0.88 2.28
CA GLU A 53 22.97 -2.05 3.14
C GLU A 53 21.83 -2.93 2.65
N LEU A 54 20.71 -2.32 2.21
CA LEU A 54 19.56 -3.08 1.71
C LEU A 54 19.86 -3.72 0.36
N ARG A 55 20.59 -3.03 -0.52
CA ARG A 55 21.03 -3.59 -1.80
C ARG A 55 21.95 -4.78 -1.60
N ASP A 56 22.92 -4.67 -0.70
CA ASP A 56 23.81 -5.79 -0.31
C ASP A 56 22.99 -6.98 0.26
N ALA A 57 22.00 -6.67 1.08
CA ALA A 57 21.12 -7.68 1.66
C ALA A 57 20.27 -8.43 0.63
N ILE A 58 19.84 -7.75 -0.44
CA ILE A 58 19.12 -8.34 -1.58
C ILE A 58 20.09 -9.15 -2.46
N GLY A 59 21.31 -8.64 -2.66
CA GLY A 59 22.30 -9.29 -3.54
C GLY A 59 21.80 -9.48 -4.97
N ASP A 60 22.02 -10.65 -5.54
CA ASP A 60 21.60 -11.01 -6.91
C ASP A 60 20.14 -11.52 -6.98
N ALA A 61 19.39 -11.48 -5.87
CA ALA A 61 18.00 -11.93 -5.87
C ALA A 61 17.10 -11.00 -6.69
N ASP A 62 16.13 -11.56 -7.42
CA ASP A 62 15.12 -10.78 -8.15
C ASP A 62 14.05 -10.24 -7.18
N VAL A 63 14.46 -9.29 -6.34
CA VAL A 63 13.64 -8.58 -5.36
C VAL A 63 13.77 -7.08 -5.60
N THR A 64 12.65 -6.36 -5.59
CA THR A 64 12.62 -4.91 -5.84
C THR A 64 12.27 -4.12 -4.60
N ILE A 65 12.68 -2.85 -4.59
CA ILE A 65 12.17 -1.81 -3.69
C ILE A 65 11.47 -0.79 -4.59
N ASP A 66 10.15 -0.97 -4.79
CA ASP A 66 9.37 -0.09 -5.67
C ASP A 66 8.81 1.11 -4.93
N THR A 67 8.61 0.98 -3.62
CA THR A 67 8.01 1.98 -2.73
C THR A 67 8.84 2.15 -1.46
N LEU A 68 8.89 3.37 -0.94
CA LEU A 68 9.41 3.71 0.38
C LEU A 68 8.31 4.39 1.19
N GLY A 69 8.15 4.01 2.45
CA GLY A 69 7.08 4.49 3.32
C GLY A 69 7.51 5.59 4.31
N MET A 70 6.69 6.63 4.47
CA MET A 70 6.82 7.64 5.52
C MET A 70 5.47 7.92 6.16
N PHE A 71 5.20 7.33 7.31
CA PHE A 71 3.92 7.42 8.01
C PHE A 71 3.98 8.43 9.15
N GLY A 72 3.06 9.38 9.14
CA GLY A 72 2.95 10.45 10.11
C GLY A 72 2.08 11.59 9.60
N ASN A 73 2.01 12.71 10.31
CA ASN A 73 1.20 13.86 9.89
C ASN A 73 2.07 15.04 9.43
N PRO A 74 2.29 15.24 8.10
CA PRO A 74 3.12 16.34 7.60
C PRO A 74 2.37 17.68 7.50
N LEU A 75 1.07 17.74 7.78
CA LEU A 75 0.27 18.98 7.62
C LEU A 75 0.33 19.88 8.85
N GLU A 76 0.75 19.39 9.99
CA GLU A 76 0.79 20.20 11.22
C GLU A 76 2.21 20.60 11.64
N GLN A 77 2.38 21.21 12.82
CA GLN A 77 3.58 21.98 13.17
C GLN A 77 4.27 21.49 14.47
N SER A 78 3.86 20.34 15.02
CA SER A 78 4.60 19.76 16.13
C SER A 78 6.02 19.38 15.70
N GLU A 79 6.88 19.08 16.62
CA GLU A 79 8.24 18.60 16.30
C GLU A 79 8.20 17.32 15.45
N LEU A 80 7.32 16.37 15.80
CA LEU A 80 7.14 15.14 15.03
C LEU A 80 6.59 15.40 13.63
N ASP A 81 5.64 16.33 13.49
CA ASP A 81 5.06 16.68 12.19
C ASP A 81 6.11 17.27 11.24
N ARG A 82 6.97 18.14 11.77
CA ARG A 82 8.10 18.68 11.00
C ARG A 82 9.12 17.60 10.63
N LYS A 83 9.40 16.65 11.53
CA LYS A 83 10.27 15.48 11.22
C LYS A 83 9.65 14.60 10.15
N THR A 84 8.34 14.36 10.21
CA THR A 84 7.61 13.63 9.17
C THR A 84 7.71 14.34 7.81
N LEU A 85 7.47 15.64 7.75
CA LEU A 85 7.60 16.43 6.52
C LEU A 85 9.03 16.39 5.96
N ALA A 86 10.03 16.54 6.83
CA ALA A 86 11.45 16.42 6.44
C ALA A 86 11.77 15.01 5.92
N GLY A 87 11.19 13.97 6.52
CA GLY A 87 11.30 12.59 6.05
C GLY A 87 10.76 12.40 4.63
N TRP A 88 9.56 12.92 4.34
CA TRP A 88 9.02 12.90 2.98
C TRP A 88 9.94 13.58 1.97
N GLN A 89 10.48 14.77 2.31
CA GLN A 89 11.41 15.49 1.44
C GLN A 89 12.69 14.66 1.18
N ALA A 90 13.26 14.08 2.24
CA ALA A 90 14.47 13.28 2.12
C ALA A 90 14.26 12.00 1.32
N LEU A 91 13.14 11.27 1.52
CA LEU A 91 12.82 10.08 0.74
C LEU A 91 12.61 10.41 -0.75
N ILE A 92 11.93 11.52 -1.07
CA ILE A 92 11.79 11.98 -2.45
C ILE A 92 13.16 12.22 -3.09
N ASP A 93 14.08 12.86 -2.37
CA ASP A 93 15.41 13.18 -2.90
C ASP A 93 16.29 11.96 -3.11
N HIS A 94 16.12 10.92 -2.31
CA HIS A 94 16.97 9.74 -2.28
C HIS A 94 16.30 8.47 -2.85
N ALA A 95 15.06 8.55 -3.32
CA ALA A 95 14.32 7.41 -3.89
C ALA A 95 15.14 6.62 -4.92
N HIS A 96 15.89 7.33 -5.76
CA HIS A 96 16.74 6.75 -6.81
C HIS A 96 17.82 5.81 -6.28
N LEU A 97 18.32 6.01 -5.04
CA LEU A 97 19.33 5.15 -4.41
C LEU A 97 18.79 3.75 -4.12
N PHE A 98 17.48 3.64 -3.88
CA PHE A 98 16.77 2.38 -3.62
C PHE A 98 16.20 1.75 -4.90
N GLY A 99 16.14 2.50 -6.01
CA GLY A 99 15.42 2.10 -7.21
C GLY A 99 13.91 2.37 -7.12
N ALA A 100 13.45 3.00 -6.03
CA ALA A 100 12.05 3.28 -5.77
C ALA A 100 11.52 4.40 -6.69
N LYS A 101 10.25 4.26 -7.08
CA LYS A 101 9.53 5.24 -7.90
C LYS A 101 8.31 5.82 -7.18
N THR A 102 7.99 5.31 -6.02
CA THR A 102 6.85 5.74 -5.22
C THR A 102 7.31 6.01 -3.79
N ILE A 103 6.85 7.11 -3.21
CA ILE A 103 6.92 7.36 -1.78
C ILE A 103 5.48 7.33 -1.27
N ALA A 104 5.25 6.54 -0.24
CA ALA A 104 3.92 6.28 0.30
C ALA A 104 3.77 6.69 1.77
N GLY A 105 2.54 6.79 2.26
CA GLY A 105 2.23 7.11 3.65
C GLY A 105 0.98 7.97 3.81
N PHE A 106 0.84 8.64 4.97
CA PHE A 106 -0.35 9.44 5.24
C PHE A 106 -0.28 10.85 4.66
N THR A 107 -1.44 11.34 4.19
CA THR A 107 -1.58 12.75 3.78
C THR A 107 -1.32 13.73 4.90
N GLY A 108 -1.57 13.33 6.14
CA GLY A 108 -1.76 14.24 7.27
C GLY A 108 -3.19 14.76 7.38
N ARG A 109 -3.47 15.44 8.49
CA ARG A 109 -4.77 16.06 8.80
C ARG A 109 -4.59 17.18 9.82
N ILE A 110 -5.40 18.22 9.73
CA ILE A 110 -5.53 19.20 10.83
C ILE A 110 -6.30 18.48 11.94
N ARG A 111 -5.62 18.27 13.08
CA ARG A 111 -6.10 17.42 14.17
C ARG A 111 -7.44 17.86 14.72
N GLY A 112 -8.31 16.90 14.96
CA GLY A 112 -9.64 17.10 15.52
C GLY A 112 -10.61 17.86 14.61
N LYS A 113 -10.28 18.11 13.33
CA LYS A 113 -11.11 18.86 12.39
C LYS A 113 -11.71 17.97 11.31
N PRO A 114 -12.82 18.42 10.66
CA PRO A 114 -13.34 17.77 9.46
C PRO A 114 -12.30 17.76 8.34
N ILE A 115 -12.47 16.80 7.41
CA ILE A 115 -11.55 16.61 6.27
C ILE A 115 -11.35 17.91 5.49
N GLU A 116 -12.44 18.62 5.21
CA GLU A 116 -12.44 19.86 4.41
C GLU A 116 -11.54 20.95 5.01
N ALA A 117 -11.43 20.98 6.34
CA ALA A 117 -10.56 21.93 7.03
C ALA A 117 -9.07 21.71 6.74
N SER A 118 -8.70 20.51 6.31
CA SER A 118 -7.32 20.16 5.97
C SER A 118 -6.96 20.52 4.52
N LEU A 119 -7.92 20.70 3.62
CA LEU A 119 -7.67 20.89 2.18
C LEU A 119 -6.75 22.08 1.86
N PRO A 120 -6.89 23.28 2.46
CA PRO A 120 -5.97 24.37 2.17
C PRO A 120 -4.51 24.02 2.48
N ARG A 121 -4.27 23.39 3.63
CA ARG A 121 -2.92 22.98 4.03
C ARG A 121 -2.42 21.78 3.22
N TYR A 122 -3.31 20.87 2.86
CA TYR A 122 -3.02 19.76 1.93
C TYR A 122 -2.51 20.29 0.60
N VAL A 123 -3.21 21.23 -0.02
CA VAL A 123 -2.81 21.85 -1.31
C VAL A 123 -1.45 22.56 -1.21
N GLU A 124 -1.19 23.27 -0.12
CA GLU A 124 0.08 23.93 0.13
C GLU A 124 1.24 22.93 0.21
N VAL A 125 1.17 21.98 1.14
CA VAL A 125 2.26 21.03 1.42
C VAL A 125 2.46 20.05 0.26
N TRP A 126 1.38 19.40 -0.19
CA TRP A 126 1.49 18.40 -1.25
C TRP A 126 1.65 19.01 -2.64
N GLY A 127 1.23 20.25 -2.83
CA GLY A 127 1.55 21.02 -4.04
C GLY A 127 3.06 21.24 -4.20
N GLU A 128 3.77 21.52 -3.12
CA GLU A 128 5.24 21.63 -3.13
C GLU A 128 5.91 20.27 -3.30
N LEU A 129 5.54 19.29 -2.45
CA LEU A 129 6.14 17.96 -2.50
C LEU A 129 5.90 17.25 -3.84
N SER A 130 4.72 17.42 -4.45
CA SER A 130 4.44 16.82 -5.76
C SER A 130 5.29 17.41 -6.89
N ARG A 131 5.59 18.71 -6.86
CA ARG A 131 6.55 19.30 -7.82
C ARG A 131 7.95 18.74 -7.63
N ARG A 132 8.45 18.72 -6.37
CA ARG A 132 9.75 18.14 -6.02
C ARG A 132 9.86 16.67 -6.46
N ALA A 133 8.81 15.89 -6.26
CA ALA A 133 8.74 14.49 -6.66
C ALA A 133 8.71 14.34 -8.20
N ALA A 134 7.94 15.17 -8.91
CA ALA A 134 7.86 15.15 -10.37
C ALA A 134 9.22 15.43 -11.02
N ASP A 135 9.98 16.40 -10.49
CA ASP A 135 11.33 16.73 -10.99
C ASP A 135 12.32 15.55 -10.89
N LYS A 136 12.00 14.55 -10.05
CA LYS A 136 12.80 13.35 -9.84
C LYS A 136 12.17 12.08 -10.42
N GLY A 137 11.03 12.20 -11.11
CA GLY A 137 10.29 11.05 -11.64
C GLY A 137 9.67 10.17 -10.57
N VAL A 138 9.37 10.73 -9.39
CA VAL A 138 8.78 10.05 -8.24
C VAL A 138 7.29 10.35 -8.15
N ARG A 139 6.51 9.34 -7.74
CA ARG A 139 5.08 9.44 -7.44
C ARG A 139 4.86 9.46 -5.93
N LEU A 140 3.78 10.10 -5.50
CA LEU A 140 3.36 10.16 -4.10
C LEU A 140 2.06 9.38 -3.95
N ALA A 141 2.02 8.44 -3.01
CA ALA A 141 0.90 7.56 -2.77
C ALA A 141 0.38 7.71 -1.34
N PHE A 142 -0.93 7.89 -1.17
CA PHE A 142 -1.53 8.05 0.14
C PHE A 142 -2.27 6.79 0.55
N GLU A 143 -1.90 6.25 1.72
CA GLU A 143 -2.58 5.10 2.28
C GLU A 143 -4.03 5.43 2.67
N ASN A 144 -4.95 4.49 2.45
CA ASN A 144 -6.36 4.69 2.76
C ASN A 144 -6.76 4.31 4.20
N CYS A 145 -5.81 4.35 5.13
CA CYS A 145 -6.04 4.15 6.55
C CYS A 145 -6.59 5.42 7.22
N ALA A 146 -7.68 5.30 7.96
CA ALA A 146 -8.25 6.41 8.73
C ALA A 146 -7.53 6.71 10.03
N MET A 147 -6.74 5.78 10.55
CA MET A 147 -6.11 5.89 11.87
C MET A 147 -7.13 6.32 12.95
N GLU A 148 -8.22 5.54 13.08
CA GLU A 148 -9.36 5.80 13.99
C GLU A 148 -10.13 7.10 13.73
N GLY A 149 -9.78 7.84 12.68
CA GLY A 149 -10.50 9.03 12.27
C GLY A 149 -11.80 8.72 11.50
N ASN A 150 -12.59 9.76 11.28
CA ASN A 150 -13.78 9.74 10.43
C ASN A 150 -13.90 11.05 9.66
N TRP A 151 -14.99 11.27 8.93
CA TRP A 151 -15.19 12.50 8.16
C TRP A 151 -15.09 13.77 8.99
N ALA A 152 -15.72 13.78 10.19
CA ALA A 152 -15.84 14.96 11.04
C ALA A 152 -14.62 15.24 11.91
N SER A 153 -13.84 14.21 12.27
CA SER A 153 -12.69 14.34 13.17
C SER A 153 -11.66 13.24 12.95
N GLY A 154 -10.39 13.54 13.21
CA GLY A 154 -9.26 12.61 13.18
C GLY A 154 -7.95 13.39 13.22
N ASP A 155 -6.83 12.66 13.37
CA ASP A 155 -5.55 13.29 13.68
C ASP A 155 -4.43 12.97 12.68
N TRP A 156 -4.64 12.02 11.77
CA TRP A 156 -3.53 11.46 11.00
C TRP A 156 -3.67 11.61 9.48
N ASN A 157 -4.86 11.36 8.93
CA ASN A 157 -4.99 11.13 7.50
C ASN A 157 -6.39 11.55 6.98
N ILE A 158 -6.43 12.22 5.84
CA ILE A 158 -7.69 12.53 5.16
C ILE A 158 -8.03 11.55 4.03
N ALA A 159 -7.08 10.75 3.55
CA ALA A 159 -7.23 9.88 2.37
C ALA A 159 -7.98 8.57 2.63
N HIS A 160 -8.90 8.51 3.59
CA HIS A 160 -9.41 7.25 4.12
C HIS A 160 -10.67 6.67 3.45
N ASN A 161 -11.29 7.40 2.51
CA ASN A 161 -12.45 6.89 1.78
C ASN A 161 -12.59 7.53 0.40
N PRO A 162 -13.43 6.97 -0.51
CA PRO A 162 -13.57 7.47 -1.86
C PRO A 162 -14.03 8.92 -2.00
N ASP A 163 -14.91 9.40 -1.12
CA ASP A 163 -15.37 10.80 -1.16
C ASP A 163 -14.24 11.76 -0.81
N ALA A 164 -13.38 11.38 0.14
CA ALA A 164 -12.18 12.15 0.46
C ALA A 164 -11.16 12.13 -0.69
N TRP A 165 -11.02 11.02 -1.41
CA TRP A 165 -10.15 10.95 -2.59
C TRP A 165 -10.62 11.90 -3.68
N GLU A 166 -11.93 12.00 -3.93
CA GLU A 166 -12.48 12.98 -4.87
C GLU A 166 -12.08 14.40 -4.47
N LEU A 167 -12.36 14.78 -3.23
CA LEU A 167 -11.99 16.13 -2.73
C LEU A 167 -10.49 16.43 -2.86
N MET A 168 -9.64 15.46 -2.53
CA MET A 168 -8.18 15.61 -2.59
C MET A 168 -7.67 15.78 -4.01
N PHE A 169 -8.13 14.92 -4.94
CA PHE A 169 -7.70 14.99 -6.33
C PHE A 169 -8.28 16.17 -7.08
N ASP A 170 -9.48 16.62 -6.73
CA ASP A 170 -10.06 17.86 -7.27
C ASP A 170 -9.31 19.09 -6.75
N ALA A 171 -8.97 19.13 -5.46
CA ALA A 171 -8.22 20.22 -4.87
C ALA A 171 -6.76 20.33 -5.39
N LEU A 172 -6.15 19.20 -5.73
CA LEU A 172 -4.77 19.12 -6.23
C LEU A 172 -4.65 18.09 -7.39
N PRO A 173 -5.03 18.48 -8.62
CA PRO A 173 -5.10 17.59 -9.76
C PRO A 173 -3.70 17.33 -10.36
N ARG A 174 -2.87 16.55 -9.67
CA ARG A 174 -1.54 16.15 -10.11
C ARG A 174 -1.54 14.69 -10.55
N GLU A 175 -0.85 14.39 -11.65
CA GLU A 175 -0.75 13.03 -12.18
C GLU A 175 0.11 12.13 -11.29
N ASN A 176 1.12 12.69 -10.63
CA ASN A 176 2.02 11.98 -9.73
C ASN A 176 1.55 11.92 -8.27
N ILE A 177 0.28 12.22 -8.00
CA ILE A 177 -0.39 11.98 -6.71
C ILE A 177 -1.43 10.87 -6.90
N GLY A 178 -1.38 9.87 -6.04
CA GLY A 178 -2.27 8.71 -6.06
C GLY A 178 -2.45 8.09 -4.69
N LEU A 179 -2.75 6.80 -4.68
CA LEU A 179 -3.07 6.03 -3.48
C LEU A 179 -2.08 4.87 -3.30
N GLU A 180 -1.74 4.63 -2.06
CA GLU A 180 -1.34 3.35 -1.53
C GLU A 180 -2.61 2.69 -1.00
N TRP A 181 -3.15 1.78 -1.81
CA TRP A 181 -4.49 1.26 -1.58
C TRP A 181 -4.45 -0.12 -0.91
N GLU A 182 -5.42 -0.36 -0.04
CA GLU A 182 -5.64 -1.67 0.56
C GLU A 182 -7.13 -1.95 0.80
N PRO A 183 -7.59 -3.20 0.63
CA PRO A 183 -8.99 -3.57 0.83
C PRO A 183 -9.40 -3.56 2.31
N CYS A 184 -8.48 -3.80 3.24
CA CYS A 184 -8.76 -3.82 4.68
C CYS A 184 -9.50 -2.58 5.15
N HIS A 185 -8.99 -1.39 4.84
CA HIS A 185 -9.59 -0.14 5.27
C HIS A 185 -10.87 0.23 4.51
N GLN A 186 -11.15 -0.42 3.38
CA GLN A 186 -12.47 -0.36 2.75
C GLN A 186 -13.48 -1.16 3.59
N LEU A 187 -13.13 -2.37 4.01
CA LEU A 187 -13.99 -3.23 4.83
C LEU A 187 -14.29 -2.60 6.21
N VAL A 188 -13.36 -1.81 6.78
CA VAL A 188 -13.60 -1.02 8.02
C VAL A 188 -14.76 -0.06 7.86
N TYR A 189 -15.03 0.43 6.65
CA TYR A 189 -16.17 1.28 6.34
C TYR A 189 -17.33 0.52 5.66
N LEU A 190 -17.27 -0.81 5.59
CA LEU A 190 -18.24 -1.68 4.90
C LEU A 190 -18.36 -1.32 3.41
N ILE A 191 -17.30 -0.85 2.80
CA ILE A 191 -17.21 -0.54 1.37
C ILE A 191 -16.69 -1.78 0.63
N ASP A 192 -17.37 -2.18 -0.46
CA ASP A 192 -16.88 -3.24 -1.35
C ASP A 192 -15.60 -2.76 -2.08
N PRO A 193 -14.45 -3.46 -1.94
CA PRO A 193 -13.21 -3.07 -2.59
C PRO A 193 -13.25 -3.12 -4.12
N ILE A 194 -14.05 -4.01 -4.71
CA ILE A 194 -14.03 -4.25 -6.16
C ILE A 194 -14.49 -3.04 -6.99
N PRO A 195 -15.63 -2.38 -6.70
CA PRO A 195 -16.01 -1.17 -7.40
C PRO A 195 -14.97 -0.04 -7.28
N GLN A 196 -14.20 -0.03 -6.19
CA GLN A 196 -13.14 0.95 -5.98
C GLN A 196 -11.97 0.73 -6.94
N ILE A 197 -11.60 -0.52 -7.21
CA ILE A 197 -10.59 -0.85 -8.22
C ILE A 197 -11.04 -0.34 -9.60
N HIS A 198 -12.28 -0.59 -10.00
CA HIS A 198 -12.79 -0.17 -11.30
C HIS A 198 -12.68 1.35 -11.52
N LYS A 199 -12.97 2.14 -10.49
CA LYS A 199 -12.94 3.60 -10.56
C LYS A 199 -11.53 4.17 -10.36
N TRP A 200 -10.79 3.65 -9.38
CA TRP A 200 -9.61 4.33 -8.84
C TRP A 200 -8.28 3.68 -9.20
N ALA A 201 -8.25 2.52 -9.85
CA ALA A 201 -7.00 1.85 -10.19
C ALA A 201 -5.97 2.72 -10.95
N PRO A 202 -6.35 3.68 -11.80
CA PRO A 202 -5.38 4.61 -12.39
C PRO A 202 -4.62 5.46 -11.37
N LYS A 203 -5.15 5.58 -10.14
CA LYS A 203 -4.52 6.27 -9.02
C LYS A 203 -3.84 5.33 -8.04
N PHE A 204 -3.94 4.02 -8.19
CA PHE A 204 -3.24 3.08 -7.35
C PHE A 204 -1.77 2.98 -7.77
N PHE A 205 -0.89 3.57 -7.00
CA PHE A 205 0.55 3.54 -7.25
C PHE A 205 1.25 2.46 -6.46
N HIS A 206 0.65 2.06 -5.36
CA HIS A 206 1.07 0.95 -4.52
C HIS A 206 -0.15 0.24 -3.91
N VAL A 207 0.03 -1.00 -3.47
CA VAL A 207 -1.03 -1.80 -2.83
C VAL A 207 -0.46 -2.50 -1.60
N HIS A 208 -1.11 -2.30 -0.45
CA HIS A 208 -0.84 -3.12 0.72
C HIS A 208 -1.65 -4.40 0.73
N GLY A 209 -0.97 -5.49 1.03
CA GLY A 209 -1.54 -6.80 1.30
C GLY A 209 -2.04 -6.88 2.73
N LYS A 210 -3.19 -6.25 3.01
CA LYS A 210 -3.85 -6.27 4.31
C LYS A 210 -5.31 -6.63 4.16
N ASP A 211 -5.79 -7.51 5.00
CA ASP A 211 -7.13 -8.08 4.96
C ASP A 211 -7.94 -7.70 6.21
N ALA A 212 -9.22 -8.02 6.21
CA ALA A 212 -10.06 -7.84 7.38
C ALA A 212 -11.18 -8.88 7.40
N THR A 213 -11.66 -9.21 8.62
CA THR A 213 -12.89 -9.98 8.83
C THR A 213 -13.95 -9.06 9.40
N VAL A 214 -15.10 -8.95 8.72
CA VAL A 214 -16.25 -8.21 9.21
C VAL A 214 -17.11 -9.10 10.11
N ARG A 215 -17.22 -8.73 11.36
CA ARG A 215 -18.04 -9.41 12.37
C ARG A 215 -19.51 -9.03 12.20
N TRP A 216 -20.16 -9.64 11.23
CA TRP A 216 -21.60 -9.37 10.94
C TRP A 216 -22.52 -9.68 12.11
N ASP A 217 -22.14 -10.59 13.00
CA ASP A 217 -22.83 -10.83 14.27
C ASP A 217 -22.84 -9.58 15.16
N ILE A 218 -21.69 -8.90 15.28
CA ILE A 218 -21.56 -7.64 16.01
C ILE A 218 -22.33 -6.52 15.31
N VAL A 219 -22.15 -6.38 13.99
CA VAL A 219 -22.88 -5.34 13.21
C VAL A 219 -24.37 -5.44 13.43
N LYS A 220 -24.93 -6.65 13.38
CA LYS A 220 -26.39 -6.88 13.49
C LYS A 220 -26.93 -6.72 14.92
N THR A 221 -26.10 -6.89 15.95
CA THR A 221 -26.55 -6.86 17.35
C THR A 221 -26.14 -5.59 18.11
N HIS A 222 -25.04 -4.96 17.71
CA HIS A 222 -24.45 -3.81 18.41
C HIS A 222 -24.18 -2.61 17.49
N GLY A 223 -24.38 -2.76 16.19
CA GLY A 223 -24.08 -1.72 15.20
C GLY A 223 -22.58 -1.59 14.91
N VAL A 224 -22.21 -0.45 14.30
CA VAL A 224 -20.85 -0.11 13.92
C VAL A 224 -20.27 0.95 14.86
N PHE A 225 -18.94 0.95 15.06
CA PHE A 225 -18.24 1.92 15.92
C PHE A 225 -18.75 2.00 17.37
N GLY A 226 -19.31 0.89 17.88
CA GLY A 226 -19.76 0.77 19.26
C GLY A 226 -18.67 0.21 20.19
N LYS A 227 -19.12 -0.31 21.35
CA LYS A 227 -18.22 -0.90 22.36
C LYS A 227 -17.43 -2.11 21.85
N TYR A 228 -18.03 -2.89 20.96
CA TYR A 228 -17.42 -4.12 20.44
C TYR A 228 -16.87 -3.87 19.04
N PRO A 229 -15.58 -4.20 18.78
CA PRO A 229 -15.01 -4.11 17.46
C PRO A 229 -15.79 -4.99 16.46
N PHE A 230 -16.28 -4.39 15.39
CA PHE A 230 -17.02 -5.10 14.35
C PHE A 230 -16.13 -5.55 13.17
N VAL A 231 -14.87 -5.13 13.15
CA VAL A 231 -13.86 -5.54 12.16
C VAL A 231 -12.60 -5.98 12.89
N GLN A 232 -12.02 -7.05 12.42
CA GLN A 232 -10.70 -7.53 12.83
C GLN A 232 -9.78 -7.42 11.63
N MET A 233 -8.68 -6.70 11.76
CA MET A 233 -7.64 -6.67 10.73
C MET A 233 -6.98 -8.03 10.63
N ARG A 234 -6.70 -8.49 9.42
CA ARG A 234 -6.18 -9.83 9.16
C ARG A 234 -5.03 -9.79 8.16
N THR A 235 -4.18 -10.76 8.27
CA THR A 235 -3.19 -11.07 7.23
C THR A 235 -3.92 -11.65 5.99
N PRO A 236 -3.50 -11.36 4.75
CA PRO A 236 -4.14 -11.89 3.55
C PRO A 236 -4.33 -13.40 3.56
N GLY A 237 -5.55 -13.83 3.22
CA GLY A 237 -5.95 -15.24 3.24
C GLY A 237 -6.61 -15.69 4.54
N PHE A 238 -6.64 -14.84 5.56
CA PHE A 238 -7.32 -15.10 6.84
C PHE A 238 -8.50 -14.16 7.08
N GLY A 239 -8.79 -13.24 6.15
CA GLY A 239 -9.92 -12.32 6.16
C GLY A 239 -10.96 -12.62 5.09
N ASP A 240 -11.81 -11.63 4.81
CA ASP A 240 -12.97 -11.75 3.93
C ASP A 240 -12.68 -11.27 2.49
N THR A 241 -11.48 -10.77 2.21
CA THR A 241 -11.12 -10.25 0.88
C THR A 241 -10.93 -11.38 -0.13
N ASP A 242 -11.65 -11.34 -1.24
CA ASP A 242 -11.38 -12.22 -2.39
C ASP A 242 -10.15 -11.71 -3.17
N TRP A 243 -8.97 -12.08 -2.73
CA TRP A 243 -7.71 -11.67 -3.35
C TRP A 243 -7.53 -12.19 -4.78
N THR A 244 -8.15 -13.30 -5.13
CA THR A 244 -8.14 -13.78 -6.52
C THR A 244 -8.85 -12.79 -7.43
N ARG A 245 -10.00 -12.30 -6.99
CA ARG A 245 -10.75 -11.27 -7.71
C ARG A 245 -10.04 -9.92 -7.69
N VAL A 246 -9.55 -9.48 -6.54
CA VAL A 246 -8.78 -8.23 -6.40
C VAL A 246 -7.60 -8.20 -7.38
N ILE A 247 -6.77 -9.23 -7.41
CA ILE A 247 -5.61 -9.31 -8.32
C ILE A 247 -6.05 -9.34 -9.78
N SER A 248 -7.14 -10.05 -10.10
CA SER A 248 -7.70 -10.09 -11.45
C SER A 248 -8.14 -8.71 -11.93
N GLU A 249 -8.87 -7.97 -11.09
CA GLU A 249 -9.34 -6.63 -11.41
C GLU A 249 -8.18 -5.61 -11.50
N LEU A 250 -7.18 -5.72 -10.63
CA LEU A 250 -5.96 -4.91 -10.73
C LEU A 250 -5.24 -5.14 -12.07
N ARG A 251 -5.13 -6.40 -12.53
CA ARG A 251 -4.57 -6.74 -13.84
C ARG A 251 -5.38 -6.19 -15.00
N LEU A 252 -6.71 -6.33 -14.96
CA LEU A 252 -7.62 -5.78 -15.97
C LEU A 252 -7.49 -4.26 -16.07
N ALA A 253 -7.28 -3.59 -14.94
CA ALA A 253 -7.01 -2.15 -14.88
C ALA A 253 -5.57 -1.77 -15.28
N GLY A 254 -4.70 -2.74 -15.57
CA GLY A 254 -3.32 -2.49 -16.01
C GLY A 254 -2.31 -2.22 -14.88
N TYR A 255 -2.67 -2.50 -13.62
CA TYR A 255 -1.74 -2.35 -12.49
C TYR A 255 -0.52 -3.27 -12.67
N LYS A 256 0.65 -2.69 -12.46
CA LYS A 256 1.95 -3.38 -12.47
C LYS A 256 2.79 -2.79 -11.35
N GLY A 257 2.87 -3.48 -10.26
CA GLY A 257 3.60 -3.04 -9.07
C GLY A 257 3.73 -4.18 -8.08
N SER A 258 3.87 -3.84 -6.82
CA SER A 258 3.88 -4.81 -5.74
C SER A 258 2.56 -4.80 -4.96
N ILE A 259 2.29 -5.92 -4.30
CA ILE A 259 1.38 -6.04 -3.17
C ILE A 259 2.27 -6.40 -1.99
N ASP A 260 2.53 -5.42 -1.12
CA ASP A 260 3.41 -5.61 0.02
C ASP A 260 2.59 -5.89 1.28
N ILE A 261 2.83 -7.07 1.89
CA ILE A 261 2.04 -7.58 3.01
C ILE A 261 2.29 -6.72 4.24
N GLU A 262 1.18 -6.27 4.86
CA GLU A 262 1.15 -5.61 6.15
C GLU A 262 0.40 -6.52 7.15
N GLY A 263 1.13 -7.18 8.06
CA GLY A 263 0.60 -8.31 8.83
C GLY A 263 0.39 -8.07 10.32
N TRP A 264 1.18 -7.23 10.97
CA TRP A 264 1.27 -7.12 12.44
C TRP A 264 0.00 -6.66 13.20
N HIS A 265 -1.07 -6.37 12.52
CA HIS A 265 -2.36 -6.06 13.11
C HIS A 265 -3.31 -7.26 13.24
N ASP A 266 -2.89 -8.44 12.77
CA ASP A 266 -3.69 -9.67 12.87
C ASP A 266 -3.75 -10.13 14.33
N PRO A 267 -4.94 -10.37 14.92
CA PRO A 267 -5.03 -10.79 16.31
C PRO A 267 -4.57 -12.23 16.57
N VAL A 268 -4.33 -13.02 15.53
CA VAL A 268 -3.85 -14.41 15.61
C VAL A 268 -2.41 -14.52 15.15
N TYR A 269 -2.10 -13.94 13.98
CA TYR A 269 -0.78 -13.98 13.37
C TYR A 269 0.02 -12.74 13.73
N CYS A 270 0.28 -12.57 15.02
CA CYS A 270 1.08 -11.49 15.61
C CYS A 270 2.20 -12.09 16.47
N GLU A 271 3.08 -11.26 16.99
CA GLU A 271 4.19 -11.64 17.85
C GLU A 271 5.02 -12.79 17.25
N GLU A 272 5.12 -13.92 17.95
CA GLU A 272 5.88 -15.10 17.50
C GLU A 272 5.29 -15.80 16.24
N LEU A 273 4.00 -15.57 15.96
CA LEU A 273 3.30 -16.13 14.79
C LEU A 273 3.29 -15.16 13.59
N GLU A 274 3.78 -13.94 13.74
CA GLU A 274 3.72 -12.94 12.68
C GLU A 274 4.41 -13.41 11.39
N MET A 275 5.65 -13.88 11.48
CA MET A 275 6.38 -14.39 10.31
C MET A 275 5.70 -15.60 9.69
N THR A 276 5.04 -16.43 10.49
CA THR A 276 4.22 -17.55 9.97
C THR A 276 3.06 -17.01 9.14
N GLY A 277 2.34 -16.00 9.63
CA GLY A 277 1.28 -15.31 8.89
C GLY A 277 1.79 -14.69 7.60
N GLN A 278 2.90 -13.95 7.65
CA GLN A 278 3.55 -13.32 6.51
C GLN A 278 3.87 -14.33 5.38
N VAL A 279 4.49 -15.48 5.72
CA VAL A 279 4.83 -16.51 4.74
C VAL A 279 3.57 -17.18 4.18
N ARG A 280 2.55 -17.43 5.01
CA ARG A 280 1.27 -17.98 4.52
C ARG A 280 0.54 -17.01 3.60
N ALA A 281 0.57 -15.70 3.90
CA ALA A 281 0.03 -14.67 3.01
C ALA A 281 0.80 -14.60 1.68
N LEU A 282 2.13 -14.70 1.72
CA LEU A 282 2.97 -14.77 0.51
C LEU A 282 2.54 -15.94 -0.40
N ASP A 283 2.43 -17.14 0.15
CA ASP A 283 2.02 -18.36 -0.59
C ASP A 283 0.59 -18.21 -1.15
N TYR A 284 -0.31 -17.68 -0.34
CA TYR A 284 -1.70 -17.47 -0.71
C TYR A 284 -1.83 -16.43 -1.84
N LEU A 285 -1.22 -15.25 -1.71
CA LEU A 285 -1.27 -14.20 -2.73
C LEU A 285 -0.60 -14.63 -4.04
N LYS A 286 0.51 -15.39 -3.98
CA LYS A 286 1.08 -16.03 -5.17
C LYS A 286 0.11 -16.99 -5.83
N THR A 287 -0.63 -17.77 -5.06
CA THR A 287 -1.68 -18.66 -5.59
C THR A 287 -2.80 -17.85 -6.24
N CYS A 288 -3.30 -16.79 -5.58
CA CYS A 288 -4.32 -15.89 -6.13
C CYS A 288 -3.86 -15.20 -7.42
N ARG A 289 -2.56 -14.91 -7.54
CA ARG A 289 -1.93 -14.35 -8.74
C ARG A 289 -1.88 -15.34 -9.92
N GLY A 290 -2.06 -16.63 -9.69
CA GLY A 290 -1.95 -17.69 -10.69
C GLY A 290 -0.64 -18.48 -10.59
N GLY A 291 0.05 -18.41 -9.46
CA GLY A 291 1.26 -19.16 -9.15
C GLY A 291 2.55 -18.33 -9.17
N ALA A 292 3.65 -18.99 -8.95
CA ALA A 292 4.98 -18.39 -8.92
C ALA A 292 5.61 -18.27 -10.32
N GLU A 293 5.17 -19.10 -11.25
CA GLU A 293 5.81 -19.23 -12.56
C GLU A 293 4.82 -19.07 -13.70
N PHE A 294 5.29 -18.43 -14.77
CA PHE A 294 4.57 -18.40 -16.04
C PHE A 294 4.61 -19.79 -16.69
N VAL A 295 3.43 -20.30 -17.01
CA VAL A 295 3.28 -21.56 -17.75
C VAL A 295 3.09 -21.23 -19.23
N PRO A 296 4.09 -21.50 -20.10
CA PRO A 296 3.94 -21.25 -21.53
C PRO A 296 2.89 -22.18 -22.13
N ASP A 297 2.14 -21.64 -23.11
CA ASP A 297 1.23 -22.49 -23.85
C ASP A 297 1.98 -23.56 -24.64
N PRO A 298 1.47 -24.80 -24.68
CA PRO A 298 1.95 -25.78 -25.66
C PRO A 298 1.75 -25.28 -27.09
N GLU A 299 2.65 -25.65 -28.03
CA GLU A 299 2.57 -25.20 -29.44
C GLU A 299 1.18 -25.43 -30.07
N TRP A 300 0.56 -26.60 -29.77
CA TRP A 300 -0.77 -26.93 -30.30
C TRP A 300 -1.90 -26.06 -29.71
N TRP A 301 -1.70 -25.48 -28.50
CA TRP A 301 -2.69 -24.62 -27.83
C TRP A 301 -2.84 -23.27 -28.54
N THR A 302 -1.77 -22.74 -29.14
CA THR A 302 -1.79 -21.45 -29.82
C THR A 302 -2.77 -21.41 -30.98
N SER A 303 -3.01 -22.56 -31.65
CA SER A 303 -4.00 -22.67 -32.71
C SER A 303 -5.45 -22.62 -32.26
N LEU A 304 -5.71 -22.81 -30.95
CA LEU A 304 -7.03 -22.78 -30.33
C LEU A 304 -7.34 -21.44 -29.66
N ARG A 305 -6.38 -20.51 -29.63
CA ARG A 305 -6.61 -19.19 -29.00
C ARG A 305 -7.69 -18.44 -29.75
N VAL A 306 -8.78 -18.14 -29.04
CA VAL A 306 -9.73 -17.12 -29.49
C VAL A 306 -9.08 -15.75 -29.31
N PRO A 307 -9.04 -14.89 -30.34
CA PRO A 307 -8.52 -13.53 -30.16
C PRO A 307 -9.25 -12.83 -29.02
N HIS A 308 -8.49 -12.37 -28.04
CA HIS A 308 -9.05 -11.57 -26.94
C HIS A 308 -9.63 -10.28 -27.54
N ARG A 309 -10.92 -10.13 -27.52
CA ARG A 309 -11.54 -8.81 -27.69
C ARG A 309 -11.42 -8.10 -26.33
N PRO A 310 -10.72 -6.95 -26.25
CA PRO A 310 -10.81 -6.15 -25.04
C PRO A 310 -12.29 -5.87 -24.77
N PRO A 311 -12.73 -5.84 -23.52
CA PRO A 311 -14.12 -5.46 -23.21
C PRO A 311 -14.41 -4.13 -23.87
N ALA A 312 -15.57 -4.02 -24.52
CA ALA A 312 -16.02 -2.80 -25.16
C ALA A 312 -16.32 -1.77 -24.07
N GLY A 313 -15.37 -0.90 -23.80
CA GLY A 313 -15.53 0.26 -22.96
C GLY A 313 -15.85 -0.01 -21.47
N PRO A 314 -15.82 1.02 -20.62
CA PRO A 314 -16.29 0.90 -19.26
C PRO A 314 -17.76 0.49 -19.30
N LEU A 315 -18.09 -0.54 -18.53
CA LEU A 315 -19.50 -0.86 -18.27
C LEU A 315 -20.11 0.41 -17.67
N GLY A 316 -20.99 1.05 -18.47
CA GLY A 316 -21.68 2.28 -18.14
C GLY A 316 -22.59 2.14 -16.91
#